data_de8fb3504456801781ffae549c570915
#
_entry.id   de8fb3504456801781ffae549c570915
#
_cell.length_a   1.000
_cell.length_b   1.000
_cell.length_c   1.000
_cell.angle_alpha   90.00
_cell.angle_beta   90.00
_cell.angle_gamma   90.00
#
_symmetry.space_group_name_H-M   'P 1'
#
loop_
_entity.id
_entity.type
_entity.pdbx_description
1 polymer ?
#
loop_
_entity_poly.entity_id
_entity_poly.type
_entity_poly.pdbx_seq_one_letter_code
_entity_poly.pdbx_strand_id
1 'polypeptide(L)'
;MKIIVWNSQDKCVADYHKLIRGCDVLCLLDCGQWTVPVYALQIQNGLFHWKDEHEGLSYDIFYCLEKVAFICRDGLYSGESVLYSIHSNIGSLVGIRLQDDFWLFANHESNRSNACHIGEFYLREISDRFRKAAFVADFKEKSYSWAQETIGGLYCIAPPKGYHPHTINYLFTIHVACTDFYLLEGYSRDSNQPTFFKLEI
;
A
#
# COMPACT_ATOMS: atom_id res chain seq x y z
N MET A 1 10.49 10.15 -2.10
CA MET A 1 9.11 9.98 -1.57
C MET A 1 9.14 9.19 -0.28
N LYS A 2 8.35 9.59 0.69
CA LYS A 2 8.22 8.91 1.99
C LYS A 2 6.86 8.21 2.06
N ILE A 3 6.85 6.90 2.27
CA ILE A 3 5.63 6.09 2.33
C ILE A 3 5.56 5.42 3.70
N ILE A 4 4.41 5.47 4.35
CA ILE A 4 4.11 4.64 5.52
C ILE A 4 3.09 3.59 5.09
N VAL A 5 3.34 2.34 5.45
CA VAL A 5 2.44 1.22 5.25
C VAL A 5 2.02 0.67 6.59
N TRP A 6 0.72 0.47 6.76
CA TRP A 6 0.19 -0.08 8.00
C TRP A 6 -0.98 -1.03 7.75
N ASN A 7 -0.85 -2.28 8.19
CA ASN A 7 -1.98 -3.17 8.33
C ASN A 7 -2.68 -2.84 9.65
N SER A 8 -3.83 -2.21 9.58
CA SER A 8 -4.57 -1.71 10.76
C SER A 8 -5.55 -2.72 11.36
N GLN A 9 -5.65 -3.93 10.81
CA GLN A 9 -6.46 -5.03 11.34
C GLN A 9 -7.93 -4.65 11.58
N ASP A 10 -8.63 -4.25 10.55
CA ASP A 10 -10.04 -3.83 10.60
C ASP A 10 -10.31 -2.59 11.50
N LYS A 11 -9.29 -1.96 12.05
CA LYS A 11 -9.49 -0.73 12.83
C LYS A 11 -9.65 0.43 11.86
N CYS A 12 -10.77 1.12 11.96
CA CYS A 12 -10.91 2.43 11.31
C CYS A 12 -9.87 3.36 11.93
N VAL A 13 -8.91 3.80 11.14
CA VAL A 13 -7.84 4.68 11.64
C VAL A 13 -8.37 6.11 11.69
N ALA A 14 -9.07 6.43 12.76
CA ALA A 14 -9.57 7.80 12.99
C ALA A 14 -8.44 8.83 13.07
N ASP A 15 -7.25 8.38 13.48
CA ASP A 15 -6.08 9.24 13.74
C ASP A 15 -5.01 9.17 12.63
N TYR A 16 -5.39 8.83 11.38
CA TYR A 16 -4.41 8.75 10.28
C TYR A 16 -3.64 10.07 10.06
N HIS A 17 -4.23 11.18 10.46
CA HIS A 17 -3.59 12.51 10.37
C HIS A 17 -2.25 12.59 11.11
N LYS A 18 -2.07 11.83 12.19
CA LYS A 18 -0.78 11.79 12.92
C LYS A 18 0.30 11.10 12.10
N LEU A 19 -0.05 10.02 11.40
CA LEU A 19 0.87 9.25 10.56
C LEU A 19 1.24 10.00 9.29
N ILE A 20 0.26 10.60 8.61
CA ILE A 20 0.48 11.28 7.33
C ILE A 20 1.38 12.52 7.47
N ARG A 21 1.48 13.12 8.65
CA ARG A 21 2.42 14.24 8.89
C ARG A 21 3.87 13.85 8.65
N GLY A 22 4.24 12.59 8.86
CA GLY A 22 5.60 12.08 8.71
C GLY A 22 5.95 11.59 7.31
N CYS A 23 4.97 11.50 6.40
CA CYS A 23 5.15 10.91 5.07
C CYS A 23 4.43 11.70 3.98
N ASP A 24 4.65 11.30 2.74
CA ASP A 24 4.00 11.83 1.55
C ASP A 24 2.75 11.01 1.21
N VAL A 25 2.82 9.69 1.45
CA VAL A 25 1.71 8.76 1.25
C VAL A 25 1.61 7.82 2.46
N LEU A 26 0.39 7.66 2.97
CA LEU A 26 0.03 6.63 3.93
C LEU A 26 -0.80 5.57 3.21
N CYS A 27 -0.32 4.33 3.22
CA CYS A 27 -1.03 3.18 2.69
C CYS A 27 -1.55 2.34 3.85
N LEU A 28 -2.87 2.20 3.94
CA LEU A 28 -3.54 1.38 4.93
C LEU A 28 -3.99 0.07 4.29
N LEU A 29 -3.61 -1.04 4.91
CA LEU A 29 -4.06 -2.38 4.57
C LEU A 29 -5.00 -2.87 5.69
N ASP A 30 -6.02 -3.62 5.33
CA ASP A 30 -7.04 -4.09 6.28
C ASP A 30 -7.63 -2.96 7.16
N CYS A 31 -7.95 -1.84 6.52
CA CYS A 31 -8.31 -0.61 7.22
C CYS A 31 -9.76 -0.56 7.74
N GLY A 32 -10.49 -1.68 7.66
CA GLY A 32 -11.88 -1.73 8.04
C GLY A 32 -12.81 -0.97 7.09
N GLN A 33 -14.06 -0.81 7.49
CA GLN A 33 -15.03 -0.07 6.69
C GLN A 33 -15.00 1.42 7.03
N TRP A 34 -14.68 2.24 6.04
CA TRP A 34 -14.80 3.68 6.15
C TRP A 34 -16.19 4.15 5.69
N THR A 35 -16.68 5.17 6.34
CA THR A 35 -17.87 5.87 5.85
C THR A 35 -17.45 6.73 4.67
N VAL A 36 -17.84 6.30 3.46
CA VAL A 36 -17.57 7.06 2.24
C VAL A 36 -18.44 8.31 2.22
N PRO A 37 -17.85 9.53 2.11
CA PRO A 37 -18.62 10.76 2.06
C PRO A 37 -19.56 10.80 0.83
N VAL A 38 -20.68 11.48 0.96
CA VAL A 38 -21.67 11.64 -0.14
C VAL A 38 -21.05 12.31 -1.38
N TYR A 39 -20.05 13.16 -1.18
CA TYR A 39 -19.34 13.86 -2.26
C TYR A 39 -18.17 13.08 -2.85
N ALA A 40 -17.86 11.89 -2.33
CA ALA A 40 -16.80 11.06 -2.87
C ALA A 40 -17.12 10.62 -4.30
N LEU A 41 -16.14 10.73 -5.18
CA LEU A 41 -16.23 10.26 -6.56
C LEU A 41 -15.96 8.75 -6.59
N GLN A 42 -16.92 7.99 -7.09
CA GLN A 42 -16.69 6.58 -7.42
C GLN A 42 -15.95 6.49 -8.76
N ILE A 43 -14.67 6.10 -8.73
CA ILE A 43 -13.82 5.97 -9.91
C ILE A 43 -14.10 4.68 -10.65
N GLN A 44 -14.18 3.59 -9.90
CA GLN A 44 -14.51 2.24 -10.37
C GLN A 44 -15.40 1.55 -9.33
N ASN A 45 -16.01 0.43 -9.69
CA ASN A 45 -16.84 -0.32 -8.75
C ASN A 45 -16.00 -0.72 -7.53
N GLY A 46 -16.35 -0.18 -6.35
CA GLY A 46 -15.65 -0.43 -5.09
C GLY A 46 -14.44 0.46 -4.82
N LEU A 47 -14.05 1.35 -5.73
CA LEU A 47 -12.96 2.32 -5.54
C LEU A 47 -13.50 3.74 -5.52
N PHE A 48 -13.26 4.46 -4.44
CA PHE A 48 -13.71 5.83 -4.20
C PHE A 48 -12.54 6.77 -4.01
N HIS A 49 -12.72 8.03 -4.42
CA HIS A 49 -11.77 9.11 -4.23
C HIS A 49 -12.47 10.36 -3.69
N TRP A 50 -11.86 11.03 -2.74
CA TRP A 50 -12.28 12.35 -2.25
C TRP A 50 -11.10 13.14 -1.70
N LYS A 51 -11.29 14.43 -1.54
CA LYS A 51 -10.36 15.28 -0.81
C LYS A 51 -10.82 15.45 0.63
N ASP A 52 -9.87 15.43 1.55
CA ASP A 52 -10.06 15.72 2.96
C ASP A 52 -9.13 16.85 3.39
N GLU A 53 -9.59 17.68 4.31
CA GLU A 53 -8.83 18.80 4.84
C GLU A 53 -8.70 18.67 6.35
N HIS A 54 -7.48 18.74 6.85
CA HIS A 54 -7.22 18.72 8.28
C HIS A 54 -6.09 19.67 8.65
N GLU A 55 -6.36 20.59 9.60
CA GLU A 55 -5.39 21.58 10.08
C GLU A 55 -4.74 22.40 8.96
N GLY A 56 -5.49 22.75 7.93
CA GLY A 56 -5.01 23.54 6.79
C GLY A 56 -4.17 22.76 5.77
N LEU A 57 -4.08 21.45 5.92
CA LEU A 57 -3.47 20.53 4.95
C LEU A 57 -4.57 19.79 4.21
N SER A 58 -4.40 19.64 2.91
CA SER A 58 -5.30 18.87 2.05
C SER A 58 -4.69 17.54 1.66
N TYR A 59 -5.55 16.54 1.55
CA TYR A 59 -5.17 15.16 1.23
C TYR A 59 -6.12 14.58 0.18
N ASP A 60 -5.57 13.83 -0.77
CA ASP A 60 -6.35 12.96 -1.65
C ASP A 60 -6.49 11.59 -1.00
N ILE A 61 -7.72 11.13 -0.77
CA ILE A 61 -8.01 9.84 -0.17
C ILE A 61 -8.62 8.92 -1.22
N PHE A 62 -8.00 7.74 -1.37
CA PHE A 62 -8.49 6.63 -2.21
C PHE A 62 -8.86 5.49 -1.29
N TYR A 63 -10.09 5.06 -1.33
CA TYR A 63 -10.58 3.95 -0.53
C TYR A 63 -11.20 2.87 -1.42
N CYS A 64 -10.68 1.66 -1.29
CA CYS A 64 -11.25 0.47 -1.87
C CYS A 64 -12.05 -0.30 -0.82
N LEU A 65 -13.28 -0.70 -1.16
CA LEU A 65 -14.15 -1.49 -0.27
C LEU A 65 -13.52 -2.82 0.17
N GLU A 66 -12.47 -3.29 -0.51
CA GLU A 66 -11.62 -4.41 -0.13
C GLU A 66 -10.56 -4.04 0.92
N LYS A 67 -10.81 -2.99 1.70
CA LYS A 67 -10.04 -2.60 2.88
C LYS A 67 -8.64 -2.06 2.60
N VAL A 68 -8.43 -1.46 1.44
CA VAL A 68 -7.19 -0.73 1.13
C VAL A 68 -7.49 0.76 1.04
N ALA A 69 -6.69 1.59 1.68
CA ALA A 69 -6.77 3.03 1.50
C ALA A 69 -5.38 3.64 1.25
N PHE A 70 -5.33 4.60 0.32
CA PHE A 70 -4.20 5.49 0.16
C PHE A 70 -4.62 6.88 0.59
N ILE A 71 -3.78 7.54 1.38
CA ILE A 71 -3.93 8.92 1.78
C ILE A 71 -2.69 9.66 1.32
N CYS A 72 -2.84 10.55 0.35
CA CYS A 72 -1.75 11.25 -0.30
C CYS A 72 -1.79 12.73 0.05
N ARG A 73 -0.65 13.37 0.28
CA ARG A 73 -0.59 14.83 0.36
C ARG A 73 -1.07 15.44 -0.94
N ASP A 74 -1.74 16.57 -0.84
CA ASP A 74 -2.23 17.32 -1.99
C ASP A 74 -1.12 17.61 -3.00
N GLY A 75 -1.47 17.50 -4.26
CA GLY A 75 -0.56 17.68 -5.38
C GLY A 75 0.32 16.47 -5.74
N LEU A 76 0.32 15.39 -4.96
CA LEU A 76 1.09 14.18 -5.32
C LEU A 76 0.35 13.29 -6.31
N TYR A 77 -0.96 13.24 -6.24
CA TYR A 77 -1.78 12.44 -7.15
C TYR A 77 -1.82 13.06 -8.56
N SER A 78 -1.58 12.25 -9.58
CA SER A 78 -1.51 12.71 -10.97
C SER A 78 -2.81 12.53 -11.78
N GLY A 79 -3.90 12.15 -11.13
CA GLY A 79 -5.22 12.02 -11.77
C GLY A 79 -5.57 10.64 -12.29
N GLU A 80 -4.72 9.63 -12.06
CA GLU A 80 -4.98 8.26 -12.52
C GLU A 80 -4.99 7.26 -11.36
N SER A 81 -5.98 6.37 -11.36
CA SER A 81 -6.08 5.24 -10.43
C SER A 81 -6.71 4.05 -11.13
N VAL A 82 -6.36 2.86 -10.68
CA VAL A 82 -6.82 1.59 -11.27
C VAL A 82 -7.17 0.59 -10.19
N LEU A 83 -8.16 -0.24 -10.50
CA LEU A 83 -8.53 -1.40 -9.71
C LEU A 83 -8.49 -2.62 -10.62
N TYR A 84 -7.57 -3.53 -10.36
CA TYR A 84 -7.48 -4.82 -11.05
C TYR A 84 -8.19 -5.88 -10.22
N SER A 85 -9.29 -6.40 -10.74
CA SER A 85 -9.92 -7.60 -10.16
C SER A 85 -9.17 -8.84 -10.64
N ILE A 86 -8.50 -9.52 -9.73
CA ILE A 86 -7.68 -10.71 -10.02
C ILE A 86 -8.51 -11.94 -9.70
N HIS A 87 -9.38 -12.36 -10.59
CA HIS A 87 -10.36 -13.44 -10.39
C HIS A 87 -11.27 -13.26 -9.16
N SER A 88 -12.51 -13.71 -9.23
CA SER A 88 -13.56 -13.47 -8.22
C SER A 88 -13.25 -13.95 -6.79
N ASN A 89 -12.21 -14.76 -6.60
CA ASN A 89 -11.84 -15.36 -5.31
C ASN A 89 -10.42 -14.98 -4.82
N ILE A 90 -9.68 -14.13 -5.54
CA ILE A 90 -8.26 -13.86 -5.24
C ILE A 90 -8.06 -12.45 -4.69
N GLY A 91 -9.06 -11.58 -4.80
CA GLY A 91 -8.98 -10.20 -4.35
C GLY A 91 -8.67 -9.20 -5.45
N SER A 92 -8.39 -7.98 -5.08
CA SER A 92 -8.14 -6.86 -5.98
C SER A 92 -6.80 -6.20 -5.70
N LEU A 93 -6.16 -5.71 -6.75
CA LEU A 93 -4.98 -4.87 -6.67
C LEU A 93 -5.38 -3.43 -6.99
N VAL A 94 -5.18 -2.53 -6.05
CA VAL A 94 -5.46 -1.10 -6.21
C VAL A 94 -4.18 -0.37 -6.55
N GLY A 95 -4.20 0.50 -7.55
CA GLY A 95 -3.06 1.33 -7.93
C GLY A 95 -3.44 2.80 -8.06
N ILE A 96 -2.55 3.68 -7.66
CA ILE A 96 -2.62 5.12 -7.86
C ILE A 96 -1.36 5.62 -8.55
N ARG A 97 -1.52 6.53 -9.51
CA ARG A 97 -0.39 7.22 -10.15
C ARG A 97 -0.07 8.49 -9.38
N LEU A 98 1.17 8.61 -9.01
CA LEU A 98 1.72 9.77 -8.31
C LEU A 98 2.60 10.59 -9.26
N GLN A 99 3.13 11.72 -8.80
CA GLN A 99 4.09 12.52 -9.56
C GLN A 99 5.26 11.68 -10.09
N ASP A 100 5.97 12.19 -11.10
CA ASP A 100 7.13 11.56 -11.75
C ASP A 100 6.84 10.19 -12.38
N ASP A 101 5.58 9.96 -12.78
CA ASP A 101 5.09 8.72 -13.38
C ASP A 101 5.30 7.48 -12.49
N PHE A 102 5.27 7.69 -11.19
CA PHE A 102 5.42 6.63 -10.20
C PHE A 102 4.05 6.04 -9.83
N TRP A 103 3.94 4.71 -9.92
CA TRP A 103 2.74 3.98 -9.53
C TRP A 103 2.92 3.27 -8.19
N LEU A 104 2.00 3.50 -7.28
CA LEU A 104 1.93 2.79 -6.02
C LEU A 104 0.73 1.85 -6.03
N PHE A 105 1.02 0.56 -5.90
CA PHE A 105 0.01 -0.50 -5.83
C PHE A 105 -0.07 -1.06 -4.41
N ALA A 106 -1.26 -1.47 -4.00
CA ALA A 106 -1.47 -2.14 -2.73
C ALA A 106 -2.56 -3.21 -2.83
N ASN A 107 -2.40 -4.25 -2.02
CA ASN A 107 -3.39 -5.28 -1.80
C ASN A 107 -3.41 -5.68 -0.34
N HIS A 108 -4.61 -6.00 0.15
CA HIS A 108 -4.78 -6.72 1.40
C HIS A 108 -5.40 -8.08 1.12
N GLU A 109 -4.69 -9.14 1.42
CA GLU A 109 -5.17 -10.51 1.29
C GLU A 109 -4.64 -11.36 2.44
N SER A 110 -5.55 -11.83 3.28
CA SER A 110 -5.20 -12.66 4.43
C SER A 110 -4.85 -14.11 4.06
N ASN A 111 -5.27 -14.56 2.88
CA ASN A 111 -4.99 -15.90 2.39
C ASN A 111 -3.66 -15.94 1.65
N ARG A 112 -2.70 -16.71 2.17
CA ARG A 112 -1.36 -16.87 1.62
C ARG A 112 -1.34 -17.28 0.14
N SER A 113 -2.18 -18.23 -0.25
CA SER A 113 -2.23 -18.71 -1.64
C SER A 113 -2.62 -17.57 -2.58
N ASN A 114 -3.62 -16.79 -2.18
CA ASN A 114 -4.08 -15.63 -2.96
C ASN A 114 -3.00 -14.53 -3.01
N ALA A 115 -2.30 -14.27 -1.90
CA ALA A 115 -1.22 -13.28 -1.87
C ALA A 115 -0.10 -13.62 -2.87
N CYS A 116 0.27 -14.90 -3.00
CA CYS A 116 1.23 -15.36 -4.01
C CYS A 116 0.73 -15.08 -5.43
N HIS A 117 -0.54 -15.41 -5.74
CA HIS A 117 -1.12 -15.15 -7.06
C HIS A 117 -1.21 -13.66 -7.38
N ILE A 118 -1.51 -12.82 -6.41
CA ILE A 118 -1.52 -11.36 -6.57
C ILE A 118 -0.11 -10.86 -6.87
N GLY A 119 0.89 -11.34 -6.14
CA GLY A 119 2.29 -11.03 -6.40
C GLY A 119 2.72 -11.45 -7.82
N GLU A 120 2.39 -12.66 -8.25
CA GLU A 120 2.65 -13.14 -9.61
C GLU A 120 1.95 -12.28 -10.68
N PHE A 121 0.69 -11.91 -10.45
CA PHE A 121 -0.04 -11.01 -11.33
C PHE A 121 0.63 -9.65 -11.42
N TYR A 122 1.00 -9.07 -10.27
CA TYR A 122 1.73 -7.80 -10.24
C TYR A 122 2.99 -7.87 -11.09
N LEU A 123 3.76 -8.93 -10.93
CA LEU A 123 5.00 -9.11 -11.67
C LEU A 123 4.80 -9.25 -13.17
N ARG A 124 3.88 -10.08 -13.61
CA ARG A 124 3.64 -10.34 -15.02
C ARG A 124 2.95 -9.21 -15.75
N GLU A 125 1.93 -8.61 -15.10
CA GLU A 125 1.03 -7.68 -15.78
C GLU A 125 1.40 -6.21 -15.50
N ILE A 126 1.99 -5.94 -14.34
CA ILE A 126 2.28 -4.57 -13.90
C ILE A 126 3.72 -4.19 -14.21
N SER A 127 4.70 -5.08 -13.96
CA SER A 127 6.11 -4.77 -14.16
C SER A 127 6.45 -4.38 -15.60
N ASP A 128 5.79 -4.99 -16.57
CA ASP A 128 6.03 -4.71 -17.99
C ASP A 128 5.36 -3.41 -18.49
N ARG A 129 4.35 -2.93 -17.76
CA ARG A 129 3.54 -1.76 -18.15
C ARG A 129 4.02 -0.46 -17.53
N PHE A 130 4.62 -0.52 -16.35
CA PHE A 130 4.94 0.67 -15.57
C PHE A 130 6.45 0.81 -15.39
N ARG A 131 6.98 1.98 -15.77
CA ARG A 131 8.43 2.24 -15.70
C ARG A 131 8.93 2.37 -14.28
N LYS A 132 8.14 2.96 -13.40
CA LYS A 132 8.45 3.16 -11.99
C LYS A 132 7.26 2.74 -11.16
N ALA A 133 7.41 1.72 -10.36
CA ALA A 133 6.30 1.24 -9.54
C ALA A 133 6.78 0.69 -8.20
N ALA A 134 5.88 0.68 -7.22
CA ALA A 134 6.02 -0.08 -6.01
C ALA A 134 4.73 -0.83 -5.71
N PHE A 135 4.86 -2.00 -5.12
CA PHE A 135 3.75 -2.81 -4.64
C PHE A 135 3.91 -3.05 -3.15
N VAL A 136 2.87 -2.76 -2.42
CA VAL A 136 2.78 -2.93 -0.98
C VAL A 136 1.79 -4.04 -0.65
N ALA A 137 2.20 -4.99 0.18
CA ALA A 137 1.34 -6.05 0.64
C ALA A 137 1.72 -6.52 2.03
N ASP A 138 0.74 -7.07 2.75
CA ASP A 138 0.97 -7.83 3.96
C ASP A 138 1.08 -9.31 3.59
N PHE A 139 2.30 -9.84 3.59
CA PHE A 139 2.56 -11.26 3.36
C PHE A 139 2.92 -11.94 4.68
N LYS A 140 2.23 -13.00 5.04
CA LYS A 140 2.64 -13.84 6.17
C LYS A 140 3.98 -14.53 5.88
N GLU A 141 4.80 -14.69 6.88
CA GLU A 141 6.21 -15.12 6.97
C GLU A 141 6.79 -16.04 5.88
N LYS A 142 6.05 -17.02 5.43
CA LYS A 142 6.56 -18.00 4.46
C LYS A 142 6.55 -17.55 3.00
N SER A 143 5.99 -16.39 2.73
CA SER A 143 5.91 -15.81 1.38
C SER A 143 7.18 -15.06 0.99
N TYR A 144 8.06 -14.78 1.95
CA TYR A 144 9.32 -14.07 1.72
C TYR A 144 10.30 -14.85 0.84
N SER A 145 10.52 -16.13 1.14
CA SER A 145 11.38 -16.99 0.33
C SER A 145 10.87 -17.10 -1.10
N TRP A 146 9.56 -17.24 -1.27
CA TRP A 146 8.94 -17.27 -2.58
C TRP A 146 9.17 -15.94 -3.35
N ALA A 147 8.98 -14.80 -2.72
CA ALA A 147 9.21 -13.51 -3.35
C ALA A 147 10.67 -13.35 -3.81
N GLN A 148 11.64 -13.78 -3.03
CA GLN A 148 13.05 -13.76 -3.40
C GLN A 148 13.38 -14.73 -4.56
N GLU A 149 12.77 -15.91 -4.58
CA GLU A 149 13.03 -16.94 -5.58
C GLU A 149 12.35 -16.65 -6.92
N THR A 150 11.15 -16.05 -6.90
CA THR A 150 10.32 -15.88 -8.09
C THR A 150 10.66 -14.60 -8.86
N ILE A 151 11.31 -13.63 -8.20
CA ILE A 151 11.42 -12.26 -8.67
C ILE A 151 12.88 -11.89 -8.91
N GLY A 152 13.49 -12.50 -9.89
CA GLY A 152 14.80 -12.04 -10.37
C GLY A 152 14.71 -10.60 -10.89
N GLY A 153 15.29 -9.65 -10.15
CA GLY A 153 15.34 -8.23 -10.53
C GLY A 153 14.39 -7.30 -9.78
N LEU A 154 13.55 -7.81 -8.87
CA LEU A 154 12.80 -6.98 -7.94
C LEU A 154 13.54 -6.83 -6.61
N TYR A 155 13.62 -5.60 -6.14
CA TYR A 155 14.10 -5.33 -4.79
C TYR A 155 12.95 -5.60 -3.81
N CYS A 156 13.00 -6.73 -3.11
CA CYS A 156 12.14 -6.96 -1.95
C CYS A 156 12.80 -6.34 -0.73
N ILE A 157 12.13 -5.40 -0.10
CA ILE A 157 12.60 -4.80 1.13
C ILE A 157 11.98 -5.57 2.27
N ALA A 158 12.81 -6.37 2.91
CA ALA A 158 12.45 -7.15 4.08
C ALA A 158 12.81 -6.40 5.36
N PRO A 159 12.04 -6.60 6.43
CA PRO A 159 12.40 -6.07 7.73
C PRO A 159 13.69 -6.70 8.27
N PRO A 160 14.39 -5.98 9.19
CA PRO A 160 15.61 -6.48 9.81
C PRO A 160 15.42 -7.83 10.51
N LYS A 161 16.43 -8.70 10.47
CA LYS A 161 16.47 -9.94 11.23
C LYS A 161 16.23 -9.64 12.71
N GLY A 162 15.23 -10.26 13.31
CA GLY A 162 14.92 -10.13 14.74
C GLY A 162 13.54 -9.59 15.06
N TYR A 163 12.79 -9.13 14.08
CA TYR A 163 11.38 -8.77 14.28
C TYR A 163 10.48 -10.01 14.20
N HIS A 164 9.42 -10.00 15.01
CA HIS A 164 8.43 -11.10 15.01
C HIS A 164 7.84 -11.27 13.61
N PRO A 165 7.86 -12.50 13.08
CA PRO A 165 7.56 -12.77 11.67
C PRO A 165 6.10 -12.63 11.26
N HIS A 166 5.21 -12.20 12.15
CA HIS A 166 3.77 -12.34 11.94
C HIS A 166 3.07 -11.17 11.24
N THR A 167 3.76 -10.02 11.06
CA THR A 167 3.10 -8.81 10.54
C THR A 167 4.08 -7.87 9.86
N ILE A 168 4.55 -8.27 8.70
CA ILE A 168 5.51 -7.47 7.98
C ILE A 168 4.87 -6.97 6.70
N ASN A 169 4.82 -5.64 6.59
CA ASN A 169 4.46 -4.99 5.35
C ASN A 169 5.66 -5.06 4.40
N TYR A 170 5.48 -5.72 3.27
CA TYR A 170 6.49 -5.82 2.23
C TYR A 170 6.33 -4.70 1.22
N LEU A 171 7.45 -4.22 0.72
CA LEU A 171 7.52 -3.31 -0.40
C LEU A 171 8.34 -3.96 -1.52
N PHE A 172 7.75 -4.07 -2.70
CA PHE A 172 8.43 -4.49 -3.92
C PHE A 172 8.56 -3.28 -4.83
N THR A 173 9.74 -3.02 -5.37
CA THR A 173 9.97 -1.86 -6.23
C THR A 173 10.45 -2.27 -7.61
N ILE A 174 10.04 -1.50 -8.63
CA ILE A 174 10.47 -1.63 -10.03
C ILE A 174 11.12 -0.32 -10.42
N HIS A 175 12.41 -0.36 -10.74
CA HIS A 175 13.22 0.81 -11.12
C HIS A 175 13.15 1.99 -10.14
N VAL A 176 12.93 1.70 -8.86
CA VAL A 176 12.89 2.66 -7.76
C VAL A 176 13.72 2.10 -6.61
N ALA A 177 14.66 2.87 -6.10
CA ALA A 177 15.47 2.47 -4.97
C ALA A 177 14.77 2.81 -3.64
N CYS A 178 14.82 1.89 -2.67
CA CYS A 178 14.50 2.21 -1.29
C CYS A 178 15.79 2.53 -0.55
N THR A 179 15.91 3.74 -0.06
CA THR A 179 17.12 4.24 0.60
C THR A 179 17.09 4.13 2.10
N ASP A 180 15.89 3.98 2.65
CA ASP A 180 15.71 3.86 4.11
C ASP A 180 14.39 3.16 4.42
N PHE A 181 14.37 2.35 5.49
CA PHE A 181 13.14 1.78 6.03
C PHE A 181 13.29 1.45 7.52
N TYR A 182 12.20 1.63 8.29
CA TYR A 182 12.14 1.30 9.71
C TYR A 182 10.70 1.14 10.19
N LEU A 183 10.54 0.48 11.32
CA LEU A 183 9.24 0.36 11.99
C LEU A 183 8.99 1.59 12.88
N LEU A 184 7.77 2.09 12.85
CA LEU A 184 7.34 3.18 13.73
C LEU A 184 6.88 2.61 15.05
N GLU A 185 7.64 2.87 16.11
CA GLU A 185 7.31 2.43 17.46
C GLU A 185 6.15 3.23 18.06
N GLY A 186 5.40 2.62 18.98
CA GLY A 186 4.37 3.29 19.78
C GLY A 186 2.98 3.35 19.18
N TYR A 187 2.75 2.83 17.97
CA TYR A 187 1.43 2.83 17.33
C TYR A 187 0.59 1.58 17.60
N SER A 188 1.20 0.49 17.99
CA SER A 188 0.50 -0.74 18.34
C SER A 188 1.24 -1.48 19.44
N ARG A 189 0.50 -2.08 20.37
CA ARG A 189 1.05 -3.06 21.33
C ARG A 189 1.17 -4.45 20.71
N ASP A 190 0.51 -4.64 19.58
CA ASP A 190 0.48 -5.88 18.81
C ASP A 190 1.52 -5.80 17.68
N SER A 191 1.77 -6.91 17.04
CA SER A 191 2.81 -7.11 16.02
C SER A 191 2.66 -6.27 14.74
N ASN A 192 1.55 -5.52 14.56
CA ASN A 192 1.24 -4.74 13.35
C ASN A 192 1.70 -3.28 13.48
N GLN A 193 2.99 -3.06 13.47
CA GLN A 193 3.53 -1.71 13.49
C GLN A 193 3.56 -1.11 12.08
N PRO A 194 3.27 0.20 11.94
CA PRO A 194 3.47 0.88 10.67
C PRO A 194 4.93 0.81 10.25
N THR A 195 5.16 0.58 8.97
CA THR A 195 6.50 0.54 8.38
C THR A 195 6.71 1.77 7.50
N PHE A 196 7.79 2.48 7.74
CA PHE A 196 8.22 3.62 6.94
C PHE A 196 9.19 3.17 5.86
N PHE A 197 9.01 3.69 4.63
CA PHE A 197 9.91 3.51 3.50
C PHE A 197 10.26 4.85 2.87
N LYS A 198 11.52 5.05 2.52
CA LYS A 198 11.98 6.21 1.76
C LYS A 198 12.44 5.75 0.38
N LEU A 199 11.78 6.26 -0.66
CA LEU A 199 12.05 5.92 -2.05
C LEU A 199 12.71 7.08 -2.77
N GLU A 200 13.68 6.77 -3.64
CA GLU A 200 14.21 7.66 -4.68
C GLU A 200 13.47 7.38 -5.99
N ILE A 201 12.65 8.34 -6.43
CA ILE A 201 11.77 8.22 -7.59
C ILE A 201 12.35 9.00 -8.77
#